data_1d6b1f64fff9c03a394199ffe5a4dbf7
#
_entry.id   1d6b1f64fff9c03a394199ffe5a4dbf7
#
_cell.length_a   1.000
_cell.length_b   1.000
_cell.length_c   1.000
_cell.angle_alpha   90.00
_cell.angle_beta   90.00
_cell.angle_gamma   90.00
#
_symmetry.space_group_name_H-M   'P 1'
#
loop_
_entity.id
_entity.type
_entity.pdbx_description
1 polymer ?
#
loop_
_entity_poly.entity_id
_entity_poly.type
_entity_poly.pdbx_seq_one_letter_code
_entity_poly.pdbx_strand_id
1 'polypeptide(L)'
;LGVAGCCALMLCGFGIKDSITDIPARQFTHVTTEDATLYFNNVTKEEAKEVLNNETSFQSYAILNNTNATIGKYDIYISVLSENFEEFQHFYDLDTKEKCDLNDDEVLISDKLASLLKVKKGDTIEFYDDNNNYNMKVGAVVENYIQHFIFMNERTYNKNSSKDLTYNTAYVELGDLTKDEQLDLQAKMLENSNVLNMTFIQDSIDQANDMLQTLDKVVVI
;
A
#
# COMPACT_ATOMS: atom_id res chain seq x y z
N LEU A 1 -29.88 16.30 30.51
CA LEU A 1 -28.92 15.22 30.20
C LEU A 1 -29.08 14.68 28.77
N GLY A 2 -30.30 14.55 28.20
CA GLY A 2 -30.54 14.01 26.87
C GLY A 2 -29.95 14.86 25.73
N VAL A 3 -30.16 16.18 25.75
CA VAL A 3 -29.69 17.10 24.68
C VAL A 3 -28.16 17.16 24.61
N ALA A 4 -27.49 17.23 25.77
CA ALA A 4 -26.03 17.24 25.82
C ALA A 4 -25.41 15.91 25.30
N GLY A 5 -26.08 14.79 25.58
CA GLY A 5 -25.67 13.48 25.04
C GLY A 5 -25.82 13.39 23.51
N CYS A 6 -26.94 13.88 22.97
CA CYS A 6 -27.15 13.92 21.52
C CYS A 6 -26.16 14.85 20.81
N CYS A 7 -25.88 16.04 21.37
CA CYS A 7 -24.86 16.94 20.83
C CYS A 7 -23.46 16.33 20.87
N ALA A 8 -23.11 15.63 21.96
CA ALA A 8 -21.81 14.95 22.06
C ALA A 8 -21.68 13.83 21.02
N LEU A 9 -22.73 13.02 20.80
CA LEU A 9 -22.76 11.98 19.78
C LEU A 9 -22.67 12.54 18.35
N MET A 10 -23.37 13.65 18.06
CA MET A 10 -23.24 14.34 16.78
C MET A 10 -21.82 14.88 16.55
N LEU A 11 -21.24 15.57 17.56
CA LEU A 11 -19.87 16.07 17.46
C LEU A 11 -18.85 14.95 17.27
N CYS A 12 -19.01 13.81 17.95
CA CYS A 12 -18.17 12.62 17.75
C CYS A 12 -18.40 12.05 16.34
N GLY A 13 -19.62 11.95 15.86
CA GLY A 13 -19.95 11.43 14.53
C GLY A 13 -19.33 12.29 13.42
N PHE A 14 -19.48 13.60 13.48
CA PHE A 14 -18.87 14.53 12.52
C PHE A 14 -17.35 14.53 12.61
N GLY A 15 -16.78 14.49 13.82
CA GLY A 15 -15.33 14.45 14.00
C GLY A 15 -14.68 13.16 13.46
N ILE A 16 -15.35 12.01 13.61
CA ILE A 16 -14.90 10.74 13.03
C ILE A 16 -15.00 10.82 11.49
N LYS A 17 -16.10 11.32 10.96
CA LYS A 17 -16.30 11.49 9.53
C LYS A 17 -15.18 12.32 8.92
N ASP A 18 -14.98 13.54 9.41
CA ASP A 18 -13.95 14.46 8.90
C ASP A 18 -12.55 13.83 8.95
N SER A 19 -12.29 13.02 9.98
CA SER A 19 -11.00 12.32 10.12
C SER A 19 -10.80 11.18 9.12
N ILE A 20 -11.88 10.57 8.63
CA ILE A 20 -11.83 9.40 7.73
C ILE A 20 -11.96 9.81 6.26
N THR A 21 -12.66 10.91 5.97
CA THR A 21 -12.99 11.33 4.60
C THR A 21 -11.75 11.59 3.74
N ASP A 22 -10.68 12.12 4.33
CA ASP A 22 -9.46 12.46 3.61
C ASP A 22 -8.50 11.27 3.43
N ILE A 23 -8.73 10.14 4.12
CA ILE A 23 -7.81 8.99 4.10
C ILE A 23 -7.63 8.42 2.69
N PRO A 24 -8.69 8.10 1.91
CA PRO A 24 -8.52 7.55 0.56
C PRO A 24 -7.76 8.51 -0.35
N ALA A 25 -8.13 9.79 -0.32
CA ALA A 25 -7.45 10.80 -1.12
C ALA A 25 -5.96 10.88 -0.77
N ARG A 26 -5.60 10.98 0.52
CA ARG A 26 -4.20 11.02 0.95
C ARG A 26 -3.44 9.77 0.59
N GLN A 27 -4.01 8.59 0.79
CA GLN A 27 -3.37 7.33 0.45
C GLN A 27 -3.05 7.27 -1.05
N PHE A 28 -4.04 7.50 -1.92
CA PHE A 28 -3.96 7.26 -3.35
C PHE A 28 -3.55 8.49 -4.20
N THR A 29 -3.21 9.62 -3.59
CA THR A 29 -2.68 10.79 -4.30
C THR A 29 -1.38 11.34 -3.70
N HIS A 30 -1.02 10.91 -2.48
CA HIS A 30 0.15 11.42 -1.79
C HIS A 30 1.13 10.32 -1.39
N VAL A 31 0.63 9.16 -0.91
CA VAL A 31 1.47 8.01 -0.50
C VAL A 31 1.72 7.08 -1.67
N THR A 32 0.67 6.72 -2.41
CA THR A 32 0.78 5.96 -3.67
C THR A 32 0.13 6.75 -4.81
N THR A 33 0.63 6.59 -6.05
CA THR A 33 0.20 7.42 -7.19
C THR A 33 -0.02 6.63 -8.46
N GLU A 34 -0.20 5.31 -8.35
CA GLU A 34 -0.53 4.45 -9.47
C GLU A 34 -1.97 4.67 -9.96
N ASP A 35 -2.21 4.45 -11.27
CA ASP A 35 -3.56 4.44 -11.84
C ASP A 35 -4.24 3.09 -11.67
N ALA A 36 -3.44 2.01 -11.73
CA ALA A 36 -3.94 0.66 -11.50
C ALA A 36 -2.89 -0.23 -10.85
N THR A 37 -3.38 -1.29 -10.20
CA THR A 37 -2.56 -2.34 -9.60
C THR A 37 -2.85 -3.67 -10.29
N LEU A 38 -1.79 -4.34 -10.79
CA LEU A 38 -1.85 -5.72 -11.24
C LEU A 38 -1.40 -6.66 -10.12
N TYR A 39 -2.07 -7.81 -10.01
CA TYR A 39 -1.73 -8.88 -9.08
C TYR A 39 -1.30 -10.11 -9.86
N PHE A 40 -0.12 -10.65 -9.53
CA PHE A 40 0.47 -11.82 -10.16
C PHE A 40 0.45 -13.05 -9.25
N ASN A 41 0.58 -14.21 -9.87
CA ASN A 41 0.68 -15.50 -9.18
C ASN A 41 2.15 -15.82 -8.82
N ASN A 42 2.81 -14.93 -8.02
CA ASN A 42 4.20 -15.10 -7.58
C ASN A 42 5.17 -15.44 -8.72
N VAL A 43 5.34 -14.53 -9.63
CA VAL A 43 6.16 -14.66 -10.82
C VAL A 43 7.61 -14.22 -10.57
N THR A 44 8.52 -14.59 -11.44
CA THR A 44 9.88 -14.03 -11.50
C THR A 44 9.84 -12.58 -12.01
N LYS A 45 10.95 -11.85 -11.85
CA LYS A 45 11.08 -10.47 -12.34
C LYS A 45 10.92 -10.38 -13.84
N GLU A 46 11.49 -11.35 -14.55
CA GLU A 46 11.47 -11.45 -16.00
C GLU A 46 10.05 -11.70 -16.50
N GLU A 47 9.31 -12.63 -15.90
CA GLU A 47 7.90 -12.92 -16.25
C GLU A 47 7.00 -11.71 -16.00
N ALA A 48 7.17 -11.00 -14.86
CA ALA A 48 6.42 -9.76 -14.60
C ALA A 48 6.72 -8.70 -15.67
N LYS A 49 8.00 -8.47 -15.97
CA LYS A 49 8.42 -7.52 -17.01
C LYS A 49 7.92 -7.90 -18.41
N GLU A 50 7.86 -9.18 -18.75
CA GLU A 50 7.33 -9.64 -20.02
C GLU A 50 5.84 -9.27 -20.16
N VAL A 51 5.03 -9.51 -19.12
CA VAL A 51 3.61 -9.12 -19.12
C VAL A 51 3.45 -7.63 -19.27
N LEU A 52 4.19 -6.84 -18.47
CA LEU A 52 4.06 -5.39 -18.42
C LEU A 52 4.55 -4.70 -19.71
N ASN A 53 5.68 -5.15 -20.28
CA ASN A 53 6.23 -4.58 -21.51
C ASN A 53 5.44 -4.93 -22.79
N ASN A 54 4.64 -5.98 -22.76
CA ASN A 54 3.79 -6.36 -23.87
C ASN A 54 2.48 -5.56 -23.94
N GLU A 55 2.20 -4.71 -22.93
CA GLU A 55 1.02 -3.86 -22.91
C GLU A 55 1.39 -2.40 -23.19
N THR A 56 0.87 -1.87 -24.28
CA THR A 56 1.19 -0.51 -24.75
C THR A 56 0.45 0.60 -24.01
N SER A 57 -0.59 0.25 -23.26
CA SER A 57 -1.34 1.19 -22.41
C SER A 57 -0.59 1.55 -21.13
N PHE A 58 0.45 0.79 -20.75
CA PHE A 58 1.28 1.08 -19.59
C PHE A 58 2.40 2.07 -19.96
N GLN A 59 2.37 3.25 -19.36
CA GLN A 59 3.38 4.30 -19.59
C GLN A 59 4.63 4.03 -18.74
N SER A 60 4.42 3.70 -17.49
CA SER A 60 5.48 3.29 -16.56
C SER A 60 4.95 2.24 -15.58
N TYR A 61 5.84 1.53 -14.90
CA TYR A 61 5.47 0.56 -13.89
C TYR A 61 6.58 0.34 -12.85
N ALA A 62 6.16 -0.11 -11.67
CA ALA A 62 7.05 -0.70 -10.66
C ALA A 62 6.51 -2.05 -10.22
N ILE A 63 7.41 -3.02 -10.04
CA ILE A 63 7.04 -4.35 -9.53
C ILE A 63 7.45 -4.47 -8.06
N LEU A 64 6.66 -5.20 -7.29
CA LEU A 64 6.87 -5.39 -5.87
C LEU A 64 6.35 -6.75 -5.39
N ASN A 65 6.79 -7.15 -4.22
CA ASN A 65 6.23 -8.29 -3.51
C ASN A 65 5.57 -7.83 -2.22
N ASN A 66 4.30 -8.15 -2.04
CA ASN A 66 3.56 -7.94 -0.79
C ASN A 66 3.31 -9.30 -0.13
N THR A 67 3.98 -9.57 0.98
CA THR A 67 3.88 -10.84 1.71
C THR A 67 3.30 -10.62 3.10
N ASN A 68 2.40 -11.52 3.53
CA ASN A 68 1.90 -11.53 4.89
C ASN A 68 3.03 -11.90 5.85
N ALA A 69 3.06 -11.23 6.98
CA ALA A 69 4.04 -11.44 8.03
C ALA A 69 3.42 -11.14 9.40
N THR A 70 4.16 -11.40 10.46
CA THR A 70 3.73 -11.10 11.82
C THR A 70 4.82 -10.39 12.60
N ILE A 71 4.42 -9.48 13.49
CA ILE A 71 5.28 -8.86 14.48
C ILE A 71 4.60 -8.90 15.86
N GLY A 72 5.12 -9.73 16.75
CA GLY A 72 4.46 -10.01 18.01
C GLY A 72 3.07 -10.61 17.80
N LYS A 73 2.01 -9.89 18.11
CA LYS A 73 0.60 -10.29 17.93
C LYS A 73 -0.10 -9.62 16.74
N TYR A 74 0.62 -8.86 15.95
CA TYR A 74 0.06 -8.08 14.86
C TYR A 74 0.35 -8.73 13.53
N ASP A 75 -0.68 -8.86 12.70
CA ASP A 75 -0.54 -9.20 11.30
C ASP A 75 -0.11 -7.95 10.52
N ILE A 76 0.86 -8.10 9.66
CA ILE A 76 1.47 -7.03 8.89
C ILE A 76 1.71 -7.47 7.45
N TYR A 77 2.09 -6.53 6.61
CA TYR A 77 2.62 -6.78 5.28
C TYR A 77 4.08 -6.36 5.20
N ILE A 78 4.91 -7.23 4.62
CA ILE A 78 6.23 -6.85 4.12
C ILE A 78 6.06 -6.48 2.65
N SER A 79 6.42 -5.25 2.29
CA SER A 79 6.48 -4.80 0.89
C SER A 79 7.92 -4.70 0.46
N VAL A 80 8.32 -5.58 -0.46
CA VAL A 80 9.65 -5.56 -1.07
C VAL A 80 9.56 -4.82 -2.40
N LEU A 81 10.20 -3.66 -2.47
CA LEU A 81 10.12 -2.74 -3.58
C LEU A 81 11.30 -2.91 -4.53
N SER A 82 11.00 -3.05 -5.82
CA SER A 82 12.02 -3.12 -6.86
C SER A 82 12.42 -1.74 -7.39
N GLU A 83 13.16 -1.70 -8.48
CA GLU A 83 13.51 -0.46 -9.19
C GLU A 83 12.27 0.33 -9.63
N ASN A 84 12.40 1.65 -9.74
CA ASN A 84 11.38 2.64 -10.14
C ASN A 84 10.18 2.77 -9.19
N PHE A 85 10.24 2.21 -8.00
CA PHE A 85 9.13 2.32 -7.04
C PHE A 85 8.88 3.77 -6.63
N GLU A 86 9.90 4.65 -6.66
CA GLU A 86 9.80 6.05 -6.26
C GLU A 86 8.86 6.87 -7.16
N GLU A 87 8.52 6.36 -8.35
CA GLU A 87 7.52 6.96 -9.23
C GLU A 87 6.10 6.76 -8.68
N PHE A 88 5.87 5.70 -7.89
CA PHE A 88 4.56 5.26 -7.43
C PHE A 88 4.38 5.29 -5.92
N GLN A 89 5.43 4.99 -5.15
CA GLN A 89 5.38 4.91 -3.69
C GLN A 89 6.26 5.98 -3.09
N HIS A 90 5.65 6.90 -2.38
CA HIS A 90 6.34 8.02 -1.73
C HIS A 90 6.37 7.83 -0.21
N PHE A 91 7.53 8.00 0.37
CA PHE A 91 7.74 7.92 1.81
C PHE A 91 7.99 9.30 2.39
N TYR A 92 7.18 9.67 3.37
CA TYR A 92 7.35 10.89 4.13
C TYR A 92 7.59 10.54 5.59
N ASP A 93 8.73 10.96 6.13
CA ASP A 93 9.08 10.77 7.54
C ASP A 93 8.07 11.50 8.42
N LEU A 94 7.53 10.80 9.41
CA LEU A 94 6.44 11.32 10.25
C LEU A 94 6.86 12.52 11.09
N ASP A 95 8.12 12.56 11.53
CA ASP A 95 8.65 13.62 12.40
C ASP A 95 9.03 14.87 11.60
N THR A 96 9.78 14.69 10.51
CA THR A 96 10.29 15.80 9.70
C THR A 96 9.34 16.29 8.63
N LYS A 97 8.37 15.44 8.21
CA LYS A 97 7.47 15.66 7.07
C LYS A 97 8.19 15.78 5.71
N GLU A 98 9.45 15.43 5.68
CA GLU A 98 10.25 15.43 4.47
C GLU A 98 10.22 14.04 3.80
N LYS A 99 10.40 14.01 2.48
CA LYS A 99 10.54 12.75 1.74
C LYS A 99 11.80 12.04 2.22
N CYS A 100 11.69 10.74 2.47
CA CYS A 100 12.81 9.90 2.88
C CYS A 100 13.02 8.73 1.93
N ASP A 101 14.27 8.30 1.83
CA ASP A 101 14.66 7.21 0.96
C ASP A 101 14.58 5.86 1.68
N LEU A 102 14.41 4.80 0.90
CA LEU A 102 14.48 3.42 1.36
C LEU A 102 15.91 2.91 1.21
N ASN A 103 16.67 3.01 2.29
CA ASN A 103 18.09 2.62 2.30
C ASN A 103 18.30 1.11 2.44
N ASP A 104 19.50 0.66 2.04
CA ASP A 104 19.94 -0.72 2.28
C ASP A 104 20.09 -0.99 3.80
N ASP A 105 19.86 -2.23 4.19
CA ASP A 105 20.00 -2.73 5.57
C ASP A 105 19.09 -2.07 6.62
N GLU A 106 18.12 -1.26 6.18
CA GLU A 106 17.09 -0.64 7.00
C GLU A 106 15.70 -0.95 6.44
N VAL A 107 14.69 -0.78 7.29
CA VAL A 107 13.28 -0.87 6.89
C VAL A 107 12.54 0.40 7.24
N LEU A 108 11.54 0.75 6.45
CA LEU A 108 10.57 1.78 6.84
C LEU A 108 9.34 1.10 7.44
N ILE A 109 8.73 1.72 8.42
CA ILE A 109 7.57 1.18 9.12
C ILE A 109 6.42 2.19 9.09
N SER A 110 5.20 1.70 8.83
CA SER A 110 4.02 2.56 8.84
C SER A 110 3.77 3.14 10.25
N ASP A 111 3.30 4.39 10.31
CA ASP A 111 3.09 5.18 11.52
C ASP A 111 2.21 4.47 12.56
N LYS A 112 1.11 3.87 12.12
CA LYS A 112 0.20 3.13 12.99
C LYS A 112 0.88 1.92 13.63
N LEU A 113 1.65 1.17 12.85
CA LEU A 113 2.38 0.00 13.37
C LEU A 113 3.46 0.44 14.35
N ALA A 114 4.23 1.49 14.01
CA ALA A 114 5.25 2.05 14.90
C ALA A 114 4.66 2.47 16.26
N SER A 115 3.48 3.12 16.23
CA SER A 115 2.75 3.52 17.44
C SER A 115 2.30 2.31 18.28
N LEU A 116 1.79 1.25 17.65
CA LEU A 116 1.36 0.02 18.35
C LEU A 116 2.53 -0.70 19.02
N LEU A 117 3.69 -0.73 18.36
CA LEU A 117 4.91 -1.36 18.85
C LEU A 117 5.70 -0.45 19.79
N LYS A 118 5.41 0.84 19.80
CA LYS A 118 6.14 1.90 20.52
C LYS A 118 7.61 1.98 20.07
N VAL A 119 7.84 1.84 18.78
CA VAL A 119 9.17 1.93 18.16
C VAL A 119 9.31 3.24 17.37
N LYS A 120 10.54 3.66 17.19
CA LYS A 120 10.92 4.88 16.47
C LYS A 120 12.13 4.64 15.58
N LYS A 121 12.48 5.62 14.76
CA LYS A 121 13.69 5.63 13.96
C LYS A 121 14.93 5.28 14.80
N GLY A 122 15.71 4.34 14.31
CA GLY A 122 16.93 3.83 14.95
C GLY A 122 16.72 2.61 15.85
N ASP A 123 15.48 2.29 16.24
CA ASP A 123 15.18 1.06 16.97
C ASP A 123 15.33 -0.16 16.07
N THR A 124 15.51 -1.33 16.69
CA THR A 124 15.54 -2.62 15.97
C THR A 124 14.24 -3.37 16.22
N ILE A 125 13.66 -3.94 15.17
CA ILE A 125 12.44 -4.73 15.23
C ILE A 125 12.66 -6.14 14.71
N GLU A 126 11.96 -7.10 15.29
CA GLU A 126 11.97 -8.49 14.90
C GLU A 126 10.58 -8.88 14.37
N PHE A 127 10.52 -9.39 13.15
CA PHE A 127 9.29 -9.80 12.49
C PHE A 127 9.51 -11.05 11.63
N TYR A 128 8.41 -11.74 11.30
CA TYR A 128 8.46 -13.08 10.74
C TYR A 128 7.52 -13.19 9.55
N ASP A 129 7.99 -13.76 8.46
CA ASP A 129 7.13 -14.38 7.44
C ASP A 129 7.15 -15.91 7.62
N ASP A 130 6.45 -16.63 6.74
CA ASP A 130 6.37 -18.09 6.81
C ASP A 130 7.74 -18.80 6.74
N ASN A 131 8.79 -18.11 6.32
CA ASN A 131 10.07 -18.74 5.98
C ASN A 131 11.27 -18.10 6.67
N ASN A 132 11.17 -16.86 7.09
CA ASN A 132 12.29 -16.07 7.57
C ASN A 132 11.97 -15.32 8.86
N ASN A 133 13.01 -15.14 9.65
CA ASN A 133 13.04 -14.23 10.79
C ASN A 133 13.93 -13.04 10.43
N TYR A 134 13.36 -11.85 10.47
CA TYR A 134 14.04 -10.60 10.18
C TYR A 134 14.34 -9.84 11.46
N ASN A 135 15.56 -9.37 11.58
CA ASN A 135 15.97 -8.48 12.68
C ASN A 135 16.56 -7.22 12.06
N MET A 136 15.74 -6.16 11.94
CA MET A 136 16.03 -5.02 11.09
C MET A 136 15.95 -3.71 11.85
N LYS A 137 16.82 -2.77 11.48
CA LYS A 137 16.80 -1.40 11.99
C LYS A 137 15.71 -0.58 11.30
N VAL A 138 14.97 0.18 12.07
CA VAL A 138 13.98 1.15 11.56
C VAL A 138 14.71 2.39 11.05
N GLY A 139 14.71 2.60 9.74
CA GLY A 139 15.30 3.76 9.08
C GLY A 139 14.44 5.02 9.21
N ALA A 140 13.11 4.87 9.08
CA ALA A 140 12.14 5.92 9.34
C ALA A 140 10.76 5.33 9.69
N VAL A 141 9.93 6.14 10.34
CA VAL A 141 8.49 5.92 10.50
C VAL A 141 7.80 6.77 9.44
N VAL A 142 7.00 6.14 8.59
CA VAL A 142 6.43 6.79 7.40
C VAL A 142 4.91 6.86 7.41
N GLU A 143 4.38 7.87 6.76
CA GLU A 143 2.94 8.00 6.57
C GLU A 143 2.41 6.84 5.73
N ASN A 144 1.40 6.15 6.25
CA ASN A 144 0.62 5.15 5.51
C ASN A 144 -0.72 4.95 6.20
N TYR A 145 -1.81 5.10 5.47
CA TYR A 145 -3.15 5.17 6.05
C TYR A 145 -3.91 3.85 6.01
N ILE A 146 -3.41 2.87 5.25
CA ILE A 146 -4.05 1.57 5.05
C ILE A 146 -3.15 0.48 5.57
N GLN A 147 -3.69 -0.39 6.43
CA GLN A 147 -3.01 -1.57 6.98
C GLN A 147 -1.71 -1.27 7.74
N HIS A 148 -0.89 -2.29 7.97
CA HIS A 148 0.38 -2.23 8.69
C HIS A 148 1.48 -2.74 7.78
N PHE A 149 2.37 -1.86 7.39
CA PHE A 149 3.45 -2.19 6.46
C PHE A 149 4.82 -2.04 7.07
N ILE A 150 5.71 -2.94 6.65
CA ILE A 150 7.16 -2.81 6.69
C ILE A 150 7.64 -2.80 5.24
N PHE A 151 8.37 -1.76 4.85
CA PHE A 151 8.91 -1.60 3.51
C PHE A 151 10.41 -1.86 3.52
N MET A 152 10.89 -2.60 2.52
CA MET A 152 12.33 -2.83 2.27
C MET A 152 12.60 -2.90 0.77
N ASN A 153 13.84 -2.64 0.37
CA ASN A 153 14.27 -2.83 -1.01
C ASN A 153 14.71 -4.28 -1.28
N GLU A 154 14.81 -4.63 -2.56
CA GLU A 154 15.23 -5.97 -3.00
C GLU A 154 16.56 -6.42 -2.41
N ARG A 155 17.56 -5.51 -2.31
CA ARG A 155 18.87 -5.83 -1.79
C ARG A 155 18.80 -6.23 -0.32
N THR A 156 18.05 -5.50 0.47
CA THR A 156 17.82 -5.81 1.88
C THR A 156 17.10 -7.14 2.05
N TYR A 157 16.06 -7.40 1.22
CA TYR A 157 15.37 -8.68 1.23
C TYR A 157 16.33 -9.83 0.90
N ASN A 158 17.04 -9.78 -0.25
CA ASN A 158 17.92 -10.86 -0.72
C ASN A 158 19.08 -11.15 0.24
N LYS A 159 19.51 -10.17 1.03
CA LYS A 159 20.53 -10.35 2.05
C LYS A 159 20.02 -11.11 3.29
N ASN A 160 18.74 -10.95 3.61
CA ASN A 160 18.14 -11.44 4.86
C ASN A 160 17.16 -12.60 4.65
N SER A 161 16.76 -12.90 3.41
CA SER A 161 15.89 -14.01 3.07
C SER A 161 16.66 -15.23 2.62
N SER A 162 16.14 -16.42 2.95
CA SER A 162 16.63 -17.71 2.45
C SER A 162 16.00 -18.14 1.13
N LYS A 163 15.04 -17.40 0.62
CA LYS A 163 14.30 -17.69 -0.62
C LYS A 163 14.57 -16.64 -1.68
N ASP A 164 14.47 -17.08 -2.92
CA ASP A 164 14.45 -16.17 -4.07
C ASP A 164 13.23 -15.27 -4.02
N LEU A 165 13.41 -13.99 -4.35
CA LEU A 165 12.34 -13.03 -4.42
C LEU A 165 11.45 -13.33 -5.64
N THR A 166 10.16 -13.47 -5.39
CA THR A 166 9.12 -13.48 -6.42
C THR A 166 8.31 -12.19 -6.35
N TYR A 167 7.52 -11.91 -7.37
CA TYR A 167 6.73 -10.69 -7.44
C TYR A 167 5.26 -11.05 -7.60
N ASN A 168 4.41 -10.37 -6.85
CA ASN A 168 2.97 -10.62 -6.86
C ASN A 168 2.14 -9.37 -7.10
N THR A 169 2.78 -8.22 -7.27
CA THR A 169 2.10 -6.94 -7.46
C THR A 169 2.88 -6.08 -8.45
N ALA A 170 2.18 -5.31 -9.27
CA ALA A 170 2.77 -4.19 -10.01
C ALA A 170 1.86 -2.97 -9.92
N TYR A 171 2.46 -1.82 -9.69
CA TYR A 171 1.85 -0.51 -9.87
C TYR A 171 2.09 -0.07 -11.30
N VAL A 172 1.07 0.49 -11.94
CA VAL A 172 1.17 0.97 -13.33
C VAL A 172 0.58 2.36 -13.48
N GLU A 173 1.23 3.16 -14.30
CA GLU A 173 0.71 4.41 -14.84
C GLU A 173 0.08 4.12 -16.20
N LEU A 174 -1.10 4.67 -16.41
CA LEU A 174 -1.87 4.49 -17.63
C LEU A 174 -1.92 5.79 -18.43
N GLY A 175 -2.15 5.67 -19.75
CA GLY A 175 -2.63 6.80 -20.53
C GLY A 175 -4.09 7.13 -20.22
N ASP A 176 -4.59 8.19 -20.82
CA ASP A 176 -6.02 8.53 -20.75
C ASP A 176 -6.85 7.40 -21.36
N LEU A 177 -7.54 6.64 -20.53
CA LEU A 177 -8.43 5.54 -20.92
C LEU A 177 -9.87 5.83 -20.45
N THR A 178 -10.81 5.63 -21.37
CA THR A 178 -12.24 5.59 -21.03
C THR A 178 -12.55 4.38 -20.15
N LYS A 179 -13.70 4.38 -19.49
CA LYS A 179 -14.11 3.25 -18.64
C LYS A 179 -14.25 1.95 -19.41
N ASP A 180 -14.74 2.00 -20.65
CA ASP A 180 -14.86 0.82 -21.51
C ASP A 180 -13.47 0.28 -21.89
N GLU A 181 -12.51 1.15 -22.23
CA GLU A 181 -11.12 0.74 -22.51
C GLU A 181 -10.42 0.17 -21.27
N GLN A 182 -10.73 0.68 -20.07
CA GLN A 182 -10.24 0.09 -18.82
C GLN A 182 -10.77 -1.34 -18.62
N LEU A 183 -12.05 -1.58 -18.87
CA LEU A 183 -12.65 -2.92 -18.78
C LEU A 183 -12.07 -3.88 -19.82
N ASP A 184 -11.84 -3.43 -21.05
CA ASP A 184 -11.20 -4.22 -22.11
C ASP A 184 -9.75 -4.55 -21.73
N LEU A 185 -9.00 -3.58 -21.19
CA LEU A 185 -7.63 -3.78 -20.70
C LEU A 185 -7.61 -4.81 -19.56
N GLN A 186 -8.50 -4.68 -18.58
CA GLN A 186 -8.61 -5.64 -17.47
C GLN A 186 -8.90 -7.05 -18.00
N ALA A 187 -9.87 -7.20 -18.90
CA ALA A 187 -10.20 -8.48 -19.49
C ALA A 187 -9.00 -9.09 -20.25
N LYS A 188 -8.28 -8.29 -21.03
CA LYS A 188 -7.07 -8.70 -21.73
C LYS A 188 -5.96 -9.16 -20.78
N MET A 189 -5.73 -8.43 -19.67
CA MET A 189 -4.71 -8.80 -18.68
C MET A 189 -5.05 -10.14 -18.02
N LEU A 190 -6.32 -10.39 -17.71
CA LEU A 190 -6.79 -11.64 -17.12
C LEU A 190 -6.70 -12.87 -18.04
N GLU A 191 -6.48 -12.70 -19.34
CA GLU A 191 -6.17 -13.82 -20.26
C GLU A 191 -4.77 -14.40 -20.01
N ASN A 192 -3.86 -13.63 -19.41
CA ASN A 192 -2.53 -14.10 -19.06
C ASN A 192 -2.56 -14.94 -17.77
N SER A 193 -2.09 -16.17 -17.83
CA SER A 193 -2.11 -17.12 -16.70
C SER A 193 -1.31 -16.65 -15.48
N ASN A 194 -0.38 -15.72 -15.65
CA ASN A 194 0.42 -15.14 -14.56
C ASN A 194 -0.30 -14.00 -13.85
N VAL A 195 -1.38 -13.45 -14.42
CA VAL A 195 -2.16 -12.34 -13.86
C VAL A 195 -3.38 -12.90 -13.14
N LEU A 196 -3.50 -12.58 -11.86
CA LEU A 196 -4.64 -12.97 -11.02
C LEU A 196 -5.76 -11.93 -11.05
N ASN A 197 -5.40 -10.66 -11.08
CA ASN A 197 -6.35 -9.55 -11.06
C ASN A 197 -5.69 -8.25 -11.54
N MET A 198 -6.52 -7.29 -11.92
CA MET A 198 -6.16 -5.89 -12.15
C MET A 198 -7.23 -5.01 -11.53
N THR A 199 -6.86 -3.98 -10.79
CA THR A 199 -7.79 -3.04 -10.17
C THR A 199 -7.36 -1.62 -10.50
N PHE A 200 -8.34 -0.75 -10.77
CA PHE A 200 -8.09 0.67 -10.99
C PHE A 200 -8.26 1.43 -9.67
N ILE A 201 -7.35 2.34 -9.39
CA ILE A 201 -7.36 3.08 -8.12
C ILE A 201 -8.59 3.97 -8.00
N GLN A 202 -9.06 4.56 -9.12
CA GLN A 202 -10.28 5.35 -9.10
C GLN A 202 -11.49 4.55 -8.59
N ASP A 203 -11.62 3.27 -8.96
CA ASP A 203 -12.69 2.41 -8.47
C ASP A 203 -12.58 2.18 -6.94
N SER A 204 -11.37 2.09 -6.41
CA SER A 204 -11.12 1.96 -4.96
C SER A 204 -11.49 3.25 -4.22
N ILE A 205 -11.17 4.40 -4.79
CA ILE A 205 -11.55 5.72 -4.26
C ILE A 205 -13.07 5.88 -4.27
N ASP A 206 -13.71 5.53 -5.37
CA ASP A 206 -15.16 5.63 -5.51
C ASP A 206 -15.88 4.71 -4.52
N GLN A 207 -15.44 3.48 -4.33
CA GLN A 207 -15.97 2.56 -3.32
C GLN A 207 -15.81 3.12 -1.90
N ALA A 208 -14.65 3.68 -1.57
CA ALA A 208 -14.42 4.30 -0.28
C ALA A 208 -15.36 5.49 -0.04
N ASN A 209 -15.54 6.34 -1.05
CA ASN A 209 -16.46 7.47 -1.00
C ASN A 209 -17.93 7.03 -0.83
N ASP A 210 -18.37 5.98 -1.51
CA ASP A 210 -19.71 5.41 -1.38
C ASP A 210 -19.96 4.84 0.02
N MET A 211 -18.95 4.18 0.61
CA MET A 211 -19.03 3.72 2.00
C MET A 211 -19.16 4.89 2.98
N LEU A 212 -18.41 5.97 2.78
CA LEU A 212 -18.49 7.18 3.61
C LEU A 212 -19.85 7.86 3.48
N GLN A 213 -20.41 7.97 2.26
CA GLN A 213 -21.78 8.50 2.05
C GLN A 213 -22.85 7.63 2.73
N THR A 214 -22.65 6.34 2.79
CA THR A 214 -23.58 5.43 3.48
C THR A 214 -23.55 5.67 4.99
N LEU A 215 -22.36 5.93 5.57
CA LEU A 215 -22.24 6.31 6.98
C LEU A 215 -22.94 7.64 7.27
N ASP A 216 -22.92 8.61 6.35
CA ASP A 216 -23.66 9.88 6.48
C ASP A 216 -25.15 9.68 6.68
N LYS A 217 -25.76 8.76 5.94
CA LYS A 217 -27.19 8.46 6.06
C LYS A 217 -27.56 7.82 7.40
N VAL A 218 -26.61 7.16 8.06
CA VAL A 218 -26.80 6.50 9.36
C VAL A 218 -26.64 7.49 10.52
N VAL A 219 -25.77 8.49 10.38
CA VAL A 219 -25.49 9.48 11.44
C VAL A 219 -26.57 10.58 11.51
N VAL A 220 -27.34 10.79 10.45
CA VAL A 220 -28.38 11.85 10.35
C VAL A 220 -29.78 11.37 10.78
N ILE A 221 -29.95 10.11 11.20
CA ILE A 221 -31.18 9.57 11.80
C ILE A 221 -31.09 9.65 13.32
#